data_507215fcba3e8af949fccf427154a711
#
_entry.id   507215fcba3e8af949fccf427154a711
#
_cell.length_a   1.000
_cell.length_b   1.000
_cell.length_c   1.000
_cell.angle_alpha   90.00
_cell.angle_beta   90.00
_cell.angle_gamma   90.00
#
_symmetry.space_group_name_H-M   'P 1'
#
loop_
_entity.id
_entity.type
_entity.pdbx_description
1 polymer ?
#
loop_
_entity_poly.entity_id
_entity_poly.type
_entity_poly.pdbx_seq_one_letter_code
_entity_poly.pdbx_strand_id
1 'polypeptide(L)'
;MIASGADAKNDAIVSLVTLISTLIYMFTKISVDGIAGVIISAFILKTAYEVLSDTVKKILGERVDGDMVRGIKEIARNTEGVINCFDLILNDYGPDFYTGSINVEIEDSRSIGEMYPILHEAQTKIYEKYNVFLVFGFYS
;
A
#
# COMPACT_ATOMS: atom_id res chain seq x y z
N MET A 1 13.80 -5.76 -5.07
CA MET A 1 14.68 -6.78 -4.46
C MET A 1 13.95 -7.82 -3.59
N ILE A 2 12.76 -7.53 -3.04
CA ILE A 2 11.99 -8.49 -2.21
C ILE A 2 11.37 -9.62 -3.06
N ALA A 3 10.91 -9.33 -4.28
CA ALA A 3 10.34 -10.33 -5.19
C ALA A 3 11.34 -11.45 -5.55
N SER A 4 12.61 -11.10 -5.80
CA SER A 4 13.66 -12.07 -6.12
C SER A 4 13.97 -13.06 -4.99
N GLY A 5 13.79 -12.66 -3.73
CA GLY A 5 13.97 -13.55 -2.58
C GLY A 5 12.82 -14.55 -2.39
N ALA A 6 11.58 -14.13 -2.71
CA ALA A 6 10.42 -15.00 -2.67
C ALA A 6 10.48 -16.08 -3.77
N ASP A 7 10.91 -15.70 -4.97
CA ASP A 7 11.09 -16.63 -6.09
C ASP A 7 12.15 -17.68 -5.80
N ALA A 8 13.31 -17.26 -5.28
CA ALA A 8 14.38 -18.21 -4.90
C ALA A 8 13.94 -19.19 -3.78
N LYS A 9 13.09 -18.74 -2.86
CA LYS A 9 12.54 -19.59 -1.80
C LYS A 9 11.54 -20.61 -2.36
N ASN A 10 10.70 -20.19 -3.29
CA ASN A 10 9.75 -21.07 -3.96
C ASN A 10 10.46 -22.13 -4.80
N ASP A 11 11.48 -21.76 -5.56
CA ASP A 11 12.31 -22.68 -6.36
C ASP A 11 13.03 -23.70 -5.47
N ALA A 12 13.54 -23.29 -4.31
CA ALA A 12 14.17 -24.21 -3.36
C ALA A 12 13.16 -25.23 -2.81
N ILE A 13 11.92 -24.82 -2.51
CA ILE A 13 10.87 -25.73 -2.05
C ILE A 13 10.49 -26.73 -3.14
N VAL A 14 10.28 -26.27 -4.37
CA VAL A 14 9.94 -27.15 -5.51
C VAL A 14 11.06 -28.16 -5.76
N SER A 15 12.32 -27.71 -5.75
CA SER A 15 13.49 -28.58 -5.93
C SER A 15 13.60 -29.63 -4.84
N LEU A 16 13.32 -29.27 -3.58
CA LEU A 16 13.34 -30.19 -2.45
C LEU A 16 12.25 -31.27 -2.58
N VAL A 17 11.03 -30.87 -2.92
CA VAL A 17 9.91 -31.79 -3.12
C VAL A 17 10.19 -32.75 -4.28
N THR A 18 10.75 -32.27 -5.38
CA THR A 18 11.14 -33.11 -6.53
C THR A 18 12.23 -34.10 -6.15
N LEU A 19 13.24 -33.67 -5.39
CA LEU A 19 14.30 -34.58 -4.88
C LEU A 19 13.74 -35.68 -4.02
N ILE A 20 12.86 -35.33 -3.07
CA ILE A 20 12.20 -36.30 -2.17
C ILE A 20 11.35 -37.30 -2.97
N SER A 21 10.56 -36.80 -3.93
CA SER A 21 9.73 -37.61 -4.82
C SER A 21 10.56 -38.61 -5.62
N THR A 22 11.69 -38.14 -6.18
CA THR A 22 12.62 -38.99 -6.91
C THR A 22 13.24 -40.12 -6.03
N LEU A 23 13.62 -39.75 -4.81
CA LEU A 23 14.14 -40.75 -3.84
C LEU A 23 13.09 -41.80 -3.49
N ILE A 24 11.85 -41.39 -3.23
CA ILE A 24 10.73 -42.30 -2.94
C ILE A 24 10.50 -43.24 -4.14
N TYR A 25 10.47 -42.71 -5.36
CA TYR A 25 10.31 -43.51 -6.56
C TYR A 25 11.39 -44.54 -6.72
N MET A 26 12.66 -44.19 -6.43
CA MET A 26 13.82 -45.10 -6.53
C MET A 26 13.70 -46.29 -5.59
N PHE A 27 13.12 -46.10 -4.38
CA PHE A 27 12.96 -47.17 -3.41
C PHE A 27 11.65 -47.96 -3.52
N THR A 28 10.56 -47.29 -3.87
CA THR A 28 9.21 -47.91 -3.86
C THR A 28 8.71 -48.30 -5.24
N LYS A 29 9.30 -47.77 -6.30
CA LYS A 29 8.81 -47.82 -7.70
C LYS A 29 7.36 -47.32 -7.89
N ILE A 30 6.82 -46.61 -6.91
CA ILE A 30 5.52 -45.95 -6.98
C ILE A 30 5.74 -44.53 -7.48
N SER A 31 5.11 -44.20 -8.58
CA SER A 31 5.14 -42.83 -9.15
C SER A 31 4.27 -41.94 -8.26
N VAL A 32 4.89 -41.13 -7.40
CA VAL A 32 4.23 -40.09 -6.60
C VAL A 32 4.21 -38.72 -7.32
N ASP A 33 4.79 -38.67 -8.52
CA ASP A 33 4.95 -37.40 -9.28
C ASP A 33 3.62 -36.71 -9.54
N GLY A 34 2.55 -37.48 -9.83
CA GLY A 34 1.22 -36.92 -10.05
C GLY A 34 0.68 -36.23 -8.80
N ILE A 35 0.85 -36.83 -7.61
CA ILE A 35 0.36 -36.25 -6.34
C ILE A 35 1.22 -35.04 -5.96
N ALA A 36 2.54 -35.17 -6.10
CA ALA A 36 3.47 -34.06 -5.86
C ALA A 36 3.18 -32.89 -6.81
N GLY A 37 2.91 -33.15 -8.09
CA GLY A 37 2.53 -32.16 -9.08
C GLY A 37 1.25 -31.39 -8.70
N VAL A 38 0.21 -32.07 -8.21
CA VAL A 38 -1.04 -31.46 -7.74
C VAL A 38 -0.78 -30.54 -6.54
N ILE A 39 0.03 -30.98 -5.57
CA ILE A 39 0.36 -30.18 -4.39
C ILE A 39 1.15 -28.93 -4.78
N ILE A 40 2.16 -29.09 -5.64
CA ILE A 40 2.98 -27.96 -6.13
C ILE A 40 2.10 -26.97 -6.91
N SER A 41 1.21 -27.47 -7.79
CA SER A 41 0.30 -26.63 -8.56
C SER A 41 -0.65 -25.81 -7.66
N ALA A 42 -1.20 -26.41 -6.62
CA ALA A 42 -2.05 -25.73 -5.67
C ALA A 42 -1.28 -24.63 -4.91
N PHE A 43 -0.02 -24.91 -4.55
CA PHE A 43 0.84 -23.91 -3.90
C PHE A 43 1.18 -22.74 -4.82
N ILE A 44 1.51 -23.02 -6.08
CA ILE A 44 1.80 -21.99 -7.09
C ILE A 44 0.54 -21.13 -7.35
N LEU A 45 -0.64 -21.74 -7.49
CA LEU A 45 -1.90 -21.01 -7.67
C LEU A 45 -2.21 -20.10 -6.50
N LYS A 46 -1.99 -20.56 -5.26
CA LYS A 46 -2.15 -19.73 -4.06
C LYS A 46 -1.23 -18.51 -4.09
N THR A 47 0.06 -18.74 -4.35
CA THR A 47 1.05 -17.65 -4.42
C THR A 47 0.71 -16.65 -5.54
N ALA A 48 0.32 -17.14 -6.71
CA ALA A 48 -0.11 -16.28 -7.82
C ALA A 48 -1.33 -15.43 -7.46
N TYR A 49 -2.30 -16.00 -6.76
CA TYR A 49 -3.48 -15.26 -6.29
C TYR A 49 -3.10 -14.20 -5.25
N GLU A 50 -2.22 -14.48 -4.31
CA GLU A 50 -1.73 -13.52 -3.31
C GLU A 50 -1.03 -12.34 -4.00
N VAL A 51 -0.09 -12.61 -4.91
CA VAL A 51 0.63 -11.57 -5.66
C VAL A 51 -0.32 -10.73 -6.51
N LEU A 52 -1.27 -11.36 -7.19
CA LEU A 52 -2.26 -10.65 -7.99
C LEU A 52 -3.16 -9.76 -7.12
N SER A 53 -3.66 -10.30 -6.01
CA SER A 53 -4.49 -9.57 -5.06
C SER A 53 -3.77 -8.33 -4.50
N ASP A 54 -2.51 -8.48 -4.11
CA ASP A 54 -1.72 -7.38 -3.56
C ASP A 54 -1.40 -6.32 -4.63
N THR A 55 -1.13 -6.76 -5.86
CA THR A 55 -0.92 -5.84 -6.98
C THR A 55 -2.18 -5.04 -7.30
N VAL A 56 -3.33 -5.71 -7.35
CA VAL A 56 -4.63 -5.05 -7.59
C VAL A 56 -4.97 -4.07 -6.48
N LYS A 57 -4.75 -4.42 -5.20
CA LYS A 57 -4.97 -3.50 -4.07
C LYS A 57 -4.11 -2.24 -4.21
N LYS A 58 -2.83 -2.38 -4.58
CA LYS A 58 -1.94 -1.24 -4.81
C LYS A 58 -2.39 -0.34 -5.95
N ILE A 59 -2.90 -0.93 -7.04
CA ILE A 59 -3.42 -0.16 -8.20
C ILE A 59 -4.74 0.54 -7.86
N LEU A 60 -5.63 -0.12 -7.10
CA LEU A 60 -6.92 0.46 -6.70
C LEU A 60 -6.81 1.48 -5.56
N GLY A 61 -5.61 1.67 -5.01
CA GLY A 61 -5.36 2.47 -3.82
C GLY A 61 -5.66 1.66 -2.57
N GLU A 62 -4.63 1.09 -1.99
CA GLU A 62 -4.74 0.50 -0.66
C GLU A 62 -5.23 1.59 0.30
N ARG A 63 -6.19 1.26 1.16
CA ARG A 63 -6.65 2.21 2.17
C ARG A 63 -5.44 2.58 3.02
N VAL A 64 -4.98 3.80 2.85
CA VAL A 64 -3.96 4.39 3.70
C VAL A 64 -4.36 4.18 5.16
N ASP A 65 -3.41 3.91 6.01
CA ASP A 65 -3.62 3.66 7.44
C ASP A 65 -4.63 4.65 8.02
N GLY A 66 -5.68 4.12 8.65
CA GLY A 66 -6.75 4.93 9.21
C GLY A 66 -6.27 5.94 10.27
N ASP A 67 -5.16 5.66 10.93
CA ASP A 67 -4.52 6.56 11.89
C ASP A 67 -3.84 7.73 11.18
N MET A 68 -3.17 7.48 10.05
CA MET A 68 -2.60 8.52 9.20
C MET A 68 -3.70 9.44 8.65
N VAL A 69 -4.78 8.87 8.11
CA VAL A 69 -5.93 9.65 7.59
C VAL A 69 -6.53 10.55 8.67
N ARG A 70 -6.72 10.01 9.88
CA ARG A 70 -7.24 10.79 11.03
C ARG A 70 -6.29 11.90 11.42
N GLY A 71 -5.01 11.61 11.52
CA GLY A 71 -4.01 12.59 11.91
C GLY A 71 -3.84 13.72 10.88
N ILE A 72 -3.90 13.43 9.59
CA ILE A 72 -3.88 14.46 8.53
C ILE A 72 -5.11 15.36 8.64
N LYS A 73 -6.31 14.78 8.79
CA LYS A 73 -7.55 15.54 8.97
C LYS A 73 -7.54 16.39 10.24
N GLU A 74 -6.95 15.88 11.31
CA GLU A 74 -6.82 16.63 12.57
C GLU A 74 -5.89 17.83 12.41
N ILE A 75 -4.75 17.67 11.75
CA ILE A 75 -3.84 18.81 11.46
C ILE A 75 -4.54 19.83 10.59
N ALA A 76 -5.23 19.40 9.53
CA ALA A 76 -5.94 20.32 8.62
C ALA A 76 -7.06 21.09 9.35
N ARG A 77 -7.85 20.43 10.20
CA ARG A 77 -8.94 21.06 10.96
C ARG A 77 -8.46 22.01 12.05
N ASN A 78 -7.32 21.72 12.66
CA ASN A 78 -6.72 22.57 13.69
C ASN A 78 -5.91 23.73 13.10
N THR A 79 -5.86 23.86 11.78
CA THR A 79 -5.21 24.98 11.11
C THR A 79 -6.08 26.22 11.21
N GLU A 80 -5.48 27.35 11.58
CA GLU A 80 -6.17 28.62 11.78
C GLU A 80 -6.90 29.06 10.52
N GLY A 81 -8.17 29.42 10.65
CA GLY A 81 -9.03 29.87 9.53
C GLY A 81 -9.65 28.75 8.71
N VAL A 82 -9.41 27.49 9.06
CA VAL A 82 -10.09 26.33 8.48
C VAL A 82 -11.31 25.98 9.31
N ILE A 83 -12.48 25.97 8.69
CA ILE A 83 -13.75 25.57 9.32
C ILE A 83 -13.91 24.06 9.30
N ASN A 84 -13.65 23.45 8.13
CA ASN A 84 -13.77 22.01 7.96
C ASN A 84 -12.84 21.49 6.84
N CYS A 85 -12.72 20.17 6.73
CA CYS A 85 -11.97 19.53 5.65
C CYS A 85 -12.73 18.33 5.10
N PHE A 86 -12.67 18.16 3.77
CA PHE A 86 -13.41 17.15 3.00
C PHE A 86 -12.49 16.47 1.99
N ASP A 87 -12.94 15.33 1.48
CA ASP A 87 -12.38 14.65 0.29
C ASP A 87 -10.87 14.46 0.35
N LEU A 88 -10.36 13.94 1.48
CA LEU A 88 -8.98 13.54 1.54
C LEU A 88 -8.75 12.33 0.62
N ILE A 89 -7.97 12.54 -0.43
CA ILE A 89 -7.52 11.51 -1.36
C ILE A 89 -6.01 11.36 -1.15
N LEU A 90 -5.57 10.13 -0.94
CA LEU A 90 -4.15 9.79 -0.81
C LEU A 90 -3.80 8.69 -1.80
N ASN A 91 -2.70 8.83 -2.49
CA ASN A 91 -2.15 7.87 -3.42
C ASN A 91 -0.77 7.40 -2.93
N ASP A 92 -0.56 6.09 -2.92
CA ASP A 92 0.71 5.47 -2.59
C ASP A 92 1.63 5.47 -3.81
N TYR A 93 2.80 6.09 -3.69
CA TYR A 93 3.83 6.14 -4.75
C TYR A 93 5.07 5.32 -4.41
N GLY A 94 5.00 4.46 -3.42
CA GLY A 94 6.09 3.55 -3.07
C GLY A 94 6.46 3.60 -1.60
N PRO A 95 7.60 3.01 -1.22
CA PRO A 95 7.95 2.84 0.18
C PRO A 95 7.92 4.17 0.94
N ASP A 96 6.95 4.28 1.84
CA ASP A 96 6.79 5.41 2.77
C ASP A 96 6.59 6.79 2.11
N PHE A 97 6.13 6.87 0.86
CA PHE A 97 5.85 8.14 0.20
C PHE A 97 4.43 8.20 -0.38
N TYR A 98 3.67 9.19 0.06
CA TYR A 98 2.30 9.42 -0.36
C TYR A 98 2.13 10.80 -0.96
N THR A 99 1.25 10.91 -1.95
CA THR A 99 0.77 12.20 -2.43
C THR A 99 -0.74 12.25 -2.37
N GLY A 100 -1.30 13.44 -2.25
CA GLY A 100 -2.75 13.55 -2.20
C GLY A 100 -3.26 14.97 -2.21
N SER A 101 -4.57 15.05 -2.05
CA SER A 101 -5.28 16.32 -1.94
C SER A 101 -6.33 16.28 -0.84
N ILE A 102 -6.61 17.41 -0.25
CA ILE A 102 -7.67 17.64 0.71
C ILE A 102 -8.35 18.97 0.40
N ASN A 103 -9.66 18.99 0.43
CA ASN A 103 -10.43 20.22 0.29
C ASN A 103 -10.69 20.81 1.68
N VAL A 104 -10.43 22.10 1.84
CA VAL A 104 -10.69 22.84 3.07
C VAL A 104 -11.71 23.94 2.85
N GLU A 105 -12.63 24.07 3.77
CA GLU A 105 -13.56 25.17 3.88
C GLU A 105 -12.93 26.23 4.77
N ILE A 106 -12.81 27.45 4.26
CA ILE A 106 -12.22 28.59 4.94
C ILE A 106 -13.29 29.62 5.30
N GLU A 107 -12.97 30.46 6.28
CA GLU A 107 -13.86 31.57 6.66
C GLU A 107 -14.03 32.56 5.50
N ASP A 108 -15.27 32.96 5.20
CA ASP A 108 -15.61 33.91 4.14
C ASP A 108 -14.89 35.27 4.27
N SER A 109 -14.47 35.61 5.48
CA SER A 109 -13.76 36.84 5.81
C SER A 109 -12.28 36.83 5.36
N ARG A 110 -11.72 35.67 5.03
CA ARG A 110 -10.30 35.50 4.69
C ARG A 110 -10.09 35.31 3.20
N SER A 111 -9.07 35.96 2.70
CA SER A 111 -8.67 35.77 1.30
C SER A 111 -7.77 34.53 1.15
N ILE A 112 -7.78 33.94 -0.05
CA ILE A 112 -6.88 32.82 -0.39
C ILE A 112 -5.41 33.20 -0.16
N GLY A 113 -5.06 34.48 -0.44
CA GLY A 113 -3.68 34.96 -0.23
C GLY A 113 -3.24 34.98 1.22
N GLU A 114 -4.15 35.24 2.14
CA GLU A 114 -3.90 35.18 3.60
C GLU A 114 -3.80 33.74 4.11
N MET A 115 -4.60 32.85 3.54
CA MET A 115 -4.62 31.45 3.94
C MET A 115 -3.43 30.64 3.40
N TYR A 116 -2.84 31.06 2.27
CA TYR A 116 -1.75 30.31 1.64
C TYR A 116 -0.56 30.02 2.57
N PRO A 117 0.03 30.99 3.29
CA PRO A 117 1.15 30.71 4.19
C PRO A 117 0.77 29.80 5.35
N ILE A 118 -0.47 29.92 5.86
CA ILE A 118 -0.98 29.12 6.98
C ILE A 118 -1.15 27.65 6.54
N LEU A 119 -1.75 27.42 5.38
CA LEU A 119 -1.92 26.10 4.82
C LEU A 119 -0.59 25.46 4.37
N HIS A 120 0.38 26.28 3.95
CA HIS A 120 1.72 25.80 3.63
C HIS A 120 2.46 25.31 4.87
N GLU A 121 2.28 25.97 6.01
CA GLU A 121 2.80 25.47 7.30
C GLU A 121 2.16 24.14 7.70
N ALA A 122 0.83 24.01 7.53
CA ALA A 122 0.12 22.77 7.78
C ALA A 122 0.59 21.64 6.83
N GLN A 123 0.81 21.96 5.56
CA GLN A 123 1.40 21.02 4.59
C GLN A 123 2.79 20.52 5.03
N THR A 124 3.62 21.42 5.49
CA THR A 124 4.96 21.07 5.99
C THR A 124 4.88 20.14 7.21
N LYS A 125 4.01 20.43 8.17
CA LYS A 125 3.78 19.56 9.35
C LYS A 125 3.29 18.16 8.94
N ILE A 126 2.41 18.08 7.96
CA ILE A 126 1.90 16.80 7.42
C ILE A 126 3.04 16.03 6.75
N TYR A 127 3.84 16.71 5.94
CA TYR A 127 4.98 16.11 5.26
C TYR A 127 6.02 15.56 6.25
N GLU A 128 6.41 16.35 7.24
CA GLU A 128 7.41 15.94 8.25
C GLU A 128 6.93 14.75 9.09
N LYS A 129 5.63 14.68 9.40
CA LYS A 129 5.10 13.65 10.28
C LYS A 129 4.74 12.35 9.55
N TYR A 130 4.24 12.45 8.32
CA TYR A 130 3.64 11.31 7.61
C TYR A 130 4.29 11.03 6.25
N ASN A 131 5.27 11.85 5.83
CA ASN A 131 5.87 11.80 4.49
C ASN A 131 4.85 11.85 3.34
N VAL A 132 3.82 12.69 3.53
CA VAL A 132 2.72 12.91 2.59
C VAL A 132 2.87 14.30 1.95
N PHE A 133 3.03 14.35 0.64
CA PHE A 133 2.90 15.60 -0.12
C PHE A 133 1.42 15.87 -0.41
N LEU A 134 0.84 16.85 0.32
CA LEU A 134 -0.57 17.13 0.28
C LEU A 134 -0.85 18.48 -0.41
N VAL A 135 -1.80 18.49 -1.33
CA VAL A 135 -2.30 19.72 -1.98
C VAL A 135 -3.61 20.12 -1.33
N PHE A 136 -3.74 21.38 -0.92
CA PHE A 136 -4.97 21.93 -0.39
C PHE A 136 -5.82 22.55 -1.52
N GLY A 137 -7.05 22.05 -1.66
CA GLY A 137 -8.09 22.68 -2.47
C GLY A 137 -8.98 23.54 -1.58
N PHE A 138 -9.51 24.63 -2.13
CA PHE A 138 -10.45 25.51 -1.44
C PHE A 138 -11.88 25.17 -1.84
N TYR A 139 -12.76 25.11 -0.86
CA TYR A 139 -14.19 24.99 -1.04
C TYR A 139 -14.86 26.25 -0.46
N SER A 140 -15.63 26.92 -1.27
CA SER A 140 -16.43 28.10 -0.87
C SER A 140 -17.91 27.75 -0.87
#